data_58def289fefc7e8c07d064835023d28e
#
_entry.id   58def289fefc7e8c07d064835023d28e
#
_cell.length_a   1.000
_cell.length_b   1.000
_cell.length_c   1.000
_cell.angle_alpha   90.00
_cell.angle_beta   90.00
_cell.angle_gamma   90.00
#
_symmetry.space_group_name_H-M   'P 1'
#
loop_
_entity.id
_entity.type
_entity.pdbx_description
1 polymer ?
#
loop_
_entity_poly.entity_id
_entity_poly.type
_entity_poly.pdbx_seq_one_letter_code
_entity_poly.pdbx_strand_id
1 'polypeptide(L)'
;MRRMVAVALMALAVAACGSASAGGSSPARFAGYKWSVVAIRHDGRETPVPARYNVYLQFAPNGQYGANDPVNYHLGTYRATGDGFATGHVATTLAGYAGEDPVTLLAMAAISSLDADTSATVLNLGAATIAIAVNEYTLTCQRAGEQANFPPAAPT
;
A
#
# COMPACT_ATOMS: atom_id res chain seq x y z
N MET A 1 -31.20 46.32 -60.38
CA MET A 1 -29.95 45.55 -60.37
C MET A 1 -29.37 45.52 -58.98
N ARG A 2 -29.62 44.43 -58.22
CA ARG A 2 -29.07 44.22 -56.85
C ARG A 2 -28.08 43.09 -56.91
N ARG A 3 -26.83 43.39 -56.67
CA ARG A 3 -25.72 42.40 -56.57
C ARG A 3 -25.71 41.81 -55.15
N MET A 4 -25.99 40.50 -55.02
CA MET A 4 -25.77 39.75 -53.81
C MET A 4 -24.32 39.38 -53.70
N VAL A 5 -23.68 39.78 -52.59
CA VAL A 5 -22.33 39.37 -52.22
C VAL A 5 -22.48 38.20 -51.26
N ALA A 6 -22.02 37.01 -51.67
CA ALA A 6 -21.96 35.85 -50.80
C ALA A 6 -20.70 35.89 -49.98
N VAL A 7 -20.83 35.94 -48.65
CA VAL A 7 -19.70 35.83 -47.72
C VAL A 7 -19.54 34.35 -47.34
N ALA A 8 -18.45 33.74 -47.74
CA ALA A 8 -18.10 32.39 -47.33
C ALA A 8 -17.40 32.44 -45.94
N LEU A 9 -18.05 31.88 -44.91
CA LEU A 9 -17.40 31.65 -43.63
C LEU A 9 -16.56 30.36 -43.71
N MET A 10 -15.24 30.49 -43.64
CA MET A 10 -14.33 29.37 -43.40
C MET A 10 -14.32 29.07 -41.88
N ALA A 11 -14.83 27.90 -41.46
CA ALA A 11 -14.68 27.40 -40.14
C ALA A 11 -13.30 26.72 -39.98
N LEU A 12 -12.40 27.33 -39.24
CA LEU A 12 -11.16 26.67 -38.78
C LEU A 12 -11.51 25.64 -37.69
N ALA A 13 -11.38 24.37 -38.01
CA ALA A 13 -11.39 23.30 -37.04
C ALA A 13 -10.02 23.25 -36.31
N VAL A 14 -9.97 23.74 -35.08
CA VAL A 14 -8.78 23.57 -34.21
C VAL A 14 -8.83 22.15 -33.66
N ALA A 15 -7.99 21.26 -34.20
CA ALA A 15 -7.75 19.95 -33.60
C ALA A 15 -6.97 20.13 -32.30
N ALA A 16 -7.68 20.09 -31.18
CA ALA A 16 -7.05 20.01 -29.86
C ALA A 16 -6.45 18.59 -29.69
N CYS A 17 -5.14 18.46 -29.94
CA CYS A 17 -4.37 17.32 -29.51
C CYS A 17 -4.40 17.30 -27.97
N GLY A 18 -5.35 16.56 -27.41
CA GLY A 18 -5.34 16.22 -26.01
C GLY A 18 -4.13 15.36 -25.70
N SER A 19 -3.09 15.96 -25.14
CA SER A 19 -1.99 15.22 -24.52
C SER A 19 -2.62 14.39 -23.41
N ALA A 20 -2.72 13.07 -23.62
CA ALA A 20 -3.01 12.13 -22.56
C ALA A 20 -1.86 12.26 -21.54
N SER A 21 -2.07 13.03 -20.49
CA SER A 21 -1.21 13.01 -19.32
C SER A 21 -1.19 11.57 -18.84
N ALA A 22 -0.04 10.90 -19.00
CA ALA A 22 0.23 9.66 -18.31
C ALA A 22 -0.01 9.97 -16.82
N GLY A 23 -1.12 9.50 -16.28
CA GLY A 23 -1.52 9.72 -14.90
C GLY A 23 -0.52 9.02 -13.99
N GLY A 24 0.56 9.69 -13.67
CA GLY A 24 1.42 9.31 -12.56
C GLY A 24 0.55 9.40 -11.31
N SER A 25 0.14 8.24 -10.79
CA SER A 25 -0.55 8.17 -9.50
C SER A 25 0.36 8.83 -8.47
N SER A 26 -0.11 9.91 -7.83
CA SER A 26 0.62 10.51 -6.70
C SER A 26 0.92 9.41 -5.69
N PRO A 27 2.14 9.36 -5.14
CA PRO A 27 2.46 8.36 -4.15
C PRO A 27 1.46 8.43 -3.00
N ALA A 28 1.02 7.27 -2.52
CA ALA A 28 0.10 7.20 -1.39
C ALA A 28 0.72 7.90 -0.17
N ARG A 29 -0.07 8.64 0.59
CA ARG A 29 0.39 9.43 1.75
C ARG A 29 1.09 8.60 2.83
N PHE A 30 0.89 7.28 2.85
CA PHE A 30 1.56 6.34 3.75
C PHE A 30 2.87 5.78 3.17
N ALA A 31 3.18 6.06 1.89
CA ALA A 31 4.40 5.59 1.23
C ALA A 31 5.64 6.38 1.69
N GLY A 32 6.81 5.77 1.53
CA GLY A 32 8.09 6.34 1.94
C GLY A 32 8.45 6.09 3.40
N TYR A 33 7.63 5.34 4.14
CA TYR A 33 7.82 5.10 5.57
C TYR A 33 7.81 3.61 5.93
N LYS A 34 8.52 3.31 7.03
CA LYS A 34 8.37 2.07 7.78
C LYS A 34 7.34 2.29 8.89
N TRP A 35 6.40 1.38 9.01
CA TRP A 35 5.31 1.40 9.96
C TRP A 35 5.42 0.20 10.91
N SER A 36 5.84 0.41 12.15
CA SER A 36 5.87 -0.65 13.16
C SER A 36 4.47 -0.95 13.65
N VAL A 37 4.06 -2.20 13.62
CA VAL A 37 2.78 -2.66 14.18
C VAL A 37 2.91 -2.65 15.70
N VAL A 38 2.05 -1.91 16.38
CA VAL A 38 2.05 -1.77 17.84
C VAL A 38 0.86 -2.45 18.49
N ALA A 39 -0.20 -2.72 17.72
CA ALA A 39 -1.34 -3.52 18.18
C ALA A 39 -2.02 -4.19 17.00
N ILE A 40 -2.63 -5.34 17.23
CA ILE A 40 -3.46 -6.08 16.28
C ILE A 40 -4.81 -6.34 16.95
N ARG A 41 -5.89 -5.94 16.26
CA ARG A 41 -7.26 -6.29 16.66
C ARG A 41 -7.73 -7.45 15.79
N HIS A 42 -8.27 -8.48 16.44
CA HIS A 42 -8.89 -9.65 15.83
C HIS A 42 -10.06 -10.09 16.73
N ASP A 43 -11.20 -10.46 16.16
CA ASP A 43 -12.41 -10.86 16.88
C ASP A 43 -12.83 -9.89 18.00
N GLY A 44 -12.75 -8.58 17.73
CA GLY A 44 -13.11 -7.54 18.70
C GLY A 44 -12.09 -7.31 19.82
N ARG A 45 -11.06 -8.16 19.92
CA ARG A 45 -9.99 -8.06 20.93
C ARG A 45 -8.76 -7.37 20.36
N GLU A 46 -8.23 -6.38 21.09
CA GLU A 46 -6.96 -5.75 20.76
C GLU A 46 -5.81 -6.40 21.55
N THR A 47 -4.76 -6.78 20.83
CA THR A 47 -3.55 -7.39 21.40
C THR A 47 -2.36 -6.47 21.11
N PRO A 48 -1.67 -5.97 22.15
CA PRO A 48 -0.44 -5.20 21.98
C PRO A 48 0.67 -6.04 21.32
N VAL A 49 1.44 -5.43 20.43
CA VAL A 49 2.62 -6.04 19.80
C VAL A 49 3.86 -5.30 20.27
N PRO A 50 4.58 -5.81 21.27
CA PRO A 50 5.83 -5.24 21.75
C PRO A 50 6.90 -5.15 20.64
N ALA A 51 7.74 -4.12 20.69
CA ALA A 51 8.76 -3.84 19.67
C ALA A 51 9.75 -5.00 19.45
N ARG A 52 9.97 -5.87 20.45
CA ARG A 52 10.84 -7.05 20.34
C ARG A 52 10.41 -8.04 19.24
N TYR A 53 9.13 -8.04 18.86
CA TYR A 53 8.62 -8.91 17.79
C TYR A 53 8.97 -8.39 16.40
N ASN A 54 9.42 -7.14 16.29
CA ASN A 54 9.85 -6.51 15.04
C ASN A 54 8.84 -6.62 13.88
N VAL A 55 7.54 -6.51 14.20
CA VAL A 55 6.46 -6.57 13.22
C VAL A 55 6.32 -5.21 12.54
N TYR A 56 6.37 -5.18 11.21
CA TYR A 56 6.26 -3.91 10.48
C TYR A 56 5.76 -4.07 9.05
N LEU A 57 5.31 -2.96 8.47
CA LEU A 57 4.98 -2.78 7.07
C LEU A 57 5.86 -1.69 6.46
N GLN A 58 6.18 -1.81 5.18
CA GLN A 58 6.91 -0.80 4.41
C GLN A 58 6.25 -0.60 3.05
N PHE A 59 6.13 0.66 2.63
CA PHE A 59 5.57 1.01 1.34
C PHE A 59 6.50 1.99 0.64
N ALA A 60 7.14 1.57 -0.45
CA ALA A 60 7.99 2.47 -1.23
C ALA A 60 7.15 3.33 -2.19
N PRO A 61 7.57 4.56 -2.50
CA PRO A 61 6.89 5.40 -3.47
C PRO A 61 6.78 4.80 -4.88
N ASN A 62 7.65 3.85 -5.21
CA ASN A 62 7.68 3.14 -6.49
C ASN A 62 6.73 1.93 -6.57
N GLY A 63 5.90 1.70 -5.55
CA GLY A 63 4.96 0.58 -5.51
C GLY A 63 5.52 -0.73 -4.95
N GLN A 64 6.75 -0.73 -4.41
CA GLN A 64 7.26 -1.89 -3.68
C GLN A 64 6.63 -1.97 -2.29
N TYR A 65 6.34 -3.19 -1.86
CA TYR A 65 5.77 -3.55 -0.56
C TYR A 65 6.70 -4.49 0.17
N GLY A 66 6.87 -4.30 1.45
CA GLY A 66 7.55 -5.22 2.33
C GLY A 66 6.86 -5.29 3.68
N ALA A 67 6.90 -6.46 4.30
CA ALA A 67 6.42 -6.67 5.65
C ALA A 67 7.32 -7.66 6.38
N ASN A 68 7.29 -7.60 7.69
CA ASN A 68 7.94 -8.57 8.55
C ASN A 68 6.97 -8.98 9.64
N ASP A 69 6.75 -10.27 9.76
CA ASP A 69 6.21 -10.89 10.97
C ASP A 69 7.37 -11.37 11.85
N PRO A 70 7.13 -11.90 13.06
CA PRO A 70 8.23 -12.32 13.93
C PRO A 70 9.13 -13.43 13.37
N VAL A 71 8.72 -14.10 12.29
CA VAL A 71 9.36 -15.31 11.74
C VAL A 71 9.77 -15.12 10.28
N ASN A 72 8.91 -14.46 9.48
CA ASN A 72 9.06 -14.36 8.04
C ASN A 72 9.14 -12.92 7.55
N TYR A 73 9.82 -12.76 6.42
CA TYR A 73 9.83 -11.54 5.65
C TYR A 73 9.00 -11.72 4.38
N HIS A 74 8.19 -10.71 4.06
CA HIS A 74 7.30 -10.64 2.91
C HIS A 74 7.76 -9.52 2.00
N LEU A 75 7.87 -9.78 0.70
CA LEU A 75 8.29 -8.80 -0.29
C LEU A 75 7.41 -8.91 -1.53
N GLY A 76 6.91 -7.78 -2.00
CA GLY A 76 6.05 -7.76 -3.17
C GLY A 76 5.81 -6.36 -3.70
N THR A 77 4.67 -6.19 -4.31
CA THR A 77 4.21 -4.90 -4.83
C THR A 77 2.91 -4.49 -4.14
N TYR A 78 2.61 -3.20 -4.19
CA TYR A 78 1.30 -2.68 -3.85
C TYR A 78 0.85 -1.65 -4.87
N ARG A 79 -0.46 -1.46 -4.95
CA ARG A 79 -1.11 -0.41 -5.72
C ARG A 79 -2.04 0.35 -4.77
N ALA A 80 -1.89 1.67 -4.71
CA ALA A 80 -2.83 2.51 -3.96
C ALA A 80 -4.24 2.43 -4.56
N THR A 81 -5.25 2.43 -3.69
CA THR A 81 -6.67 2.51 -4.01
C THR A 81 -7.27 3.80 -3.45
N GLY A 82 -8.56 4.05 -3.66
CA GLY A 82 -9.21 5.26 -3.15
C GLY A 82 -9.21 5.38 -1.62
N ASP A 83 -9.24 4.25 -0.93
CA ASP A 83 -9.38 4.14 0.53
C ASP A 83 -8.24 3.35 1.20
N GLY A 84 -7.25 2.88 0.42
CA GLY A 84 -6.16 2.08 0.97
C GLY A 84 -5.18 1.61 -0.09
N PHE A 85 -4.97 0.30 -0.16
CA PHE A 85 -4.08 -0.32 -1.13
C PHE A 85 -4.49 -1.78 -1.42
N ALA A 86 -3.99 -2.30 -2.54
CA ALA A 86 -4.03 -3.72 -2.85
C ALA A 86 -2.60 -4.23 -3.02
N THR A 87 -2.27 -5.35 -2.39
CA THR A 87 -0.99 -6.05 -2.56
C THR A 87 -1.01 -6.93 -3.81
N GLY A 88 0.16 -7.19 -4.38
CA GLY A 88 0.32 -8.11 -5.49
C GLY A 88 1.71 -8.75 -5.48
N HIS A 89 1.80 -9.96 -6.04
CA HIS A 89 3.08 -10.69 -6.21
C HIS A 89 3.93 -10.74 -4.94
N VAL A 90 3.32 -11.11 -3.79
CA VAL A 90 4.05 -11.21 -2.52
C VAL A 90 4.77 -12.55 -2.46
N ALA A 91 6.09 -12.50 -2.27
CA ALA A 91 6.93 -13.65 -1.94
C ALA A 91 7.25 -13.61 -0.44
N THR A 92 7.18 -14.76 0.22
CA THR A 92 7.38 -14.87 1.67
C THR A 92 8.48 -15.88 1.94
N THR A 93 9.38 -15.59 2.88
CA THR A 93 10.29 -16.61 3.40
C THR A 93 9.47 -17.68 4.14
N LEU A 94 9.90 -18.93 4.04
CA LEU A 94 9.15 -20.07 4.59
C LEU A 94 9.84 -20.65 5.82
N ALA A 95 10.19 -19.80 6.79
CA ALA A 95 10.66 -20.29 8.08
C ALA A 95 9.48 -20.85 8.87
N GLY A 96 9.62 -22.11 9.31
CA GLY A 96 8.62 -22.73 10.18
C GLY A 96 8.71 -22.16 11.60
N TYR A 97 7.56 -22.02 12.24
CA TYR A 97 7.47 -21.67 13.67
C TYR A 97 6.82 -22.81 14.43
N ALA A 98 7.58 -23.44 15.33
CA ALA A 98 7.12 -24.54 16.18
C ALA A 98 6.73 -24.09 17.59
N GLY A 99 6.74 -22.76 17.85
CA GLY A 99 6.38 -22.19 19.15
C GLY A 99 4.87 -21.97 19.29
N GLU A 100 4.46 -21.65 20.51
CA GLU A 100 3.05 -21.44 20.87
C GLU A 100 2.78 -20.00 21.36
N ASP A 101 3.74 -19.06 21.16
CA ASP A 101 3.54 -17.67 21.60
C ASP A 101 2.38 -17.01 20.84
N PRO A 102 1.32 -16.61 21.55
CA PRO A 102 0.10 -16.15 20.91
C PRO A 102 0.28 -14.84 20.11
N VAL A 103 1.22 -13.98 20.53
CA VAL A 103 1.50 -12.74 19.80
C VAL A 103 2.21 -13.04 18.49
N THR A 104 3.16 -13.97 18.49
CA THR A 104 3.83 -14.44 17.26
C THR A 104 2.82 -15.04 16.29
N LEU A 105 1.97 -15.96 16.72
CA LEU A 105 0.97 -16.60 15.88
C LEU A 105 -0.03 -15.59 15.31
N LEU A 106 -0.51 -14.66 16.15
CA LEU A 106 -1.43 -13.59 15.71
C LEU A 106 -0.76 -12.68 14.67
N ALA A 107 0.49 -12.27 14.90
CA ALA A 107 1.22 -11.40 13.99
C ALA A 107 1.50 -12.08 12.64
N MET A 108 1.91 -13.35 12.65
CA MET A 108 2.08 -14.16 11.44
C MET A 108 0.78 -14.22 10.63
N ALA A 109 -0.34 -14.54 11.25
CA ALA A 109 -1.64 -14.62 10.58
C ALA A 109 -2.08 -13.27 10.00
N ALA A 110 -1.95 -12.19 10.78
CA ALA A 110 -2.34 -10.84 10.37
C ALA A 110 -1.47 -10.30 9.22
N ILE A 111 -0.15 -10.54 9.22
CA ILE A 111 0.74 -10.12 8.14
C ILE A 111 0.53 -10.97 6.89
N SER A 112 0.38 -12.30 7.03
CA SER A 112 0.08 -13.19 5.89
C SER A 112 -1.27 -12.89 5.23
N SER A 113 -2.20 -12.25 5.95
CA SER A 113 -3.46 -11.80 5.35
C SER A 113 -3.28 -10.67 4.32
N LEU A 114 -2.10 -10.04 4.28
CA LEU A 114 -1.68 -9.06 3.26
C LEU A 114 -0.92 -9.69 2.08
N ASP A 115 -0.74 -11.00 2.07
CA ASP A 115 -0.12 -11.70 0.95
C ASP A 115 -1.06 -11.72 -0.27
N ALA A 116 -0.51 -11.93 -1.42
CA ALA A 116 -1.05 -11.91 -2.79
C ALA A 116 -2.52 -11.47 -3.02
N ASP A 117 -2.67 -10.43 -3.83
CA ASP A 117 -3.96 -9.94 -4.37
C ASP A 117 -5.00 -9.55 -3.31
N THR A 118 -4.54 -9.14 -2.13
CA THR A 118 -5.40 -8.72 -1.03
C THR A 118 -5.59 -7.21 -1.04
N SER A 119 -6.84 -6.76 -0.79
CA SER A 119 -7.16 -5.35 -0.58
C SER A 119 -7.21 -5.03 0.90
N ALA A 120 -6.58 -3.92 1.28
CA ALA A 120 -6.58 -3.39 2.63
C ALA A 120 -7.08 -1.95 2.65
N THR A 121 -7.86 -1.59 3.66
CA THR A 121 -8.40 -0.24 3.86
C THR A 121 -7.60 0.52 4.90
N VAL A 122 -7.22 1.75 4.61
CA VAL A 122 -6.61 2.66 5.57
C VAL A 122 -7.73 3.38 6.32
N LEU A 123 -8.02 2.93 7.55
CA LEU A 123 -9.10 3.48 8.39
C LEU A 123 -8.74 4.87 8.94
N ASN A 124 -7.47 5.09 9.25
CA ASN A 124 -6.95 6.34 9.78
C ASN A 124 -5.49 6.52 9.34
N LEU A 125 -5.13 7.73 8.99
CA LEU A 125 -3.77 8.12 8.63
C LEU A 125 -3.43 9.48 9.26
N GLY A 126 -2.69 9.44 10.35
CA GLY A 126 -2.10 10.59 11.02
C GLY A 126 -0.66 10.85 10.61
N ALA A 127 -0.04 11.87 11.21
CA ALA A 127 1.36 12.20 10.95
C ALA A 127 2.34 11.10 11.40
N ALA A 128 2.01 10.40 12.48
CA ALA A 128 2.86 9.38 13.10
C ALA A 128 2.17 8.02 13.25
N THR A 129 0.92 7.87 12.87
CA THR A 129 0.13 6.66 13.06
C THR A 129 -0.66 6.31 11.82
N ILE A 130 -0.88 5.02 11.59
CA ILE A 130 -1.79 4.48 10.57
C ILE A 130 -2.57 3.30 11.15
N ALA A 131 -3.86 3.20 10.83
CA ALA A 131 -4.67 2.03 11.11
C ALA A 131 -5.09 1.40 9.78
N ILE A 132 -4.84 0.11 9.63
CA ILE A 132 -5.07 -0.67 8.40
C ILE A 132 -5.99 -1.84 8.72
N ALA A 133 -7.12 -1.93 8.03
CA ALA A 133 -8.01 -3.09 8.08
C ALA A 133 -7.71 -4.00 6.89
N VAL A 134 -7.57 -5.28 7.17
CA VAL A 134 -7.40 -6.35 6.18
C VAL A 134 -8.07 -7.61 6.68
N ASN A 135 -8.99 -8.16 5.89
CA ASN A 135 -9.81 -9.30 6.30
C ASN A 135 -10.43 -9.06 7.71
N GLU A 136 -10.23 -9.99 8.65
CA GLU A 136 -10.69 -9.88 10.04
C GLU A 136 -9.73 -9.13 10.98
N TYR A 137 -8.59 -8.62 10.46
CA TYR A 137 -7.58 -7.94 11.27
C TYR A 137 -7.64 -6.42 11.12
N THR A 138 -7.32 -5.70 12.20
CA THR A 138 -6.97 -4.28 12.15
C THR A 138 -5.59 -4.09 12.76
N LEU A 139 -4.66 -3.58 11.97
CA LEU A 139 -3.29 -3.28 12.37
C LEU A 139 -3.20 -1.81 12.78
N THR A 140 -2.83 -1.54 14.02
CA THR A 140 -2.46 -0.19 14.48
C THR A 140 -0.95 -0.06 14.41
N CYS A 141 -0.47 0.91 13.63
CA CYS A 141 0.95 1.07 13.39
C CYS A 141 1.43 2.48 13.75
N GLN A 142 2.69 2.58 14.14
CA GLN A 142 3.41 3.82 14.36
C GLN A 142 4.54 3.97 13.34
N ARG A 143 4.78 5.20 12.90
CA ARG A 143 5.90 5.51 12.03
C ARG A 143 7.21 5.24 12.76
N ALA A 144 8.04 4.36 12.21
CA ALA A 144 9.33 3.96 12.79
C ALA A 144 10.54 4.63 12.12
N GLY A 145 10.32 5.44 11.10
CA GLY A 145 11.35 6.16 10.36
C GLY A 145 11.04 6.27 8.87
N GLU A 146 11.91 6.96 8.15
CA GLU A 146 11.92 6.93 6.69
C GLU A 146 12.40 5.56 6.23
N GLN A 147 11.87 5.12 5.10
CA GLN A 147 12.26 3.84 4.54
C GLN A 147 13.66 3.95 3.93
N ALA A 148 14.67 3.44 4.61
CA ALA A 148 16.04 3.60 4.19
C ALA A 148 16.43 2.75 2.98
N ASN A 149 15.94 1.53 2.80
CA ASN A 149 16.30 0.68 1.65
C ASN A 149 15.35 -0.51 1.52
N PHE A 150 14.64 -0.60 0.40
CA PHE A 150 14.15 -1.90 -0.09
C PHE A 150 15.33 -2.65 -0.73
N PRO A 151 15.49 -3.95 -0.52
CA PRO A 151 16.37 -4.73 -1.36
C PRO A 151 15.93 -4.52 -2.82
N PRO A 152 16.88 -4.47 -3.79
CA PRO A 152 16.53 -4.36 -5.20
C PRO A 152 15.56 -5.50 -5.55
N ALA A 153 14.55 -5.17 -6.37
CA ALA A 153 13.65 -6.20 -6.89
C ALA A 153 14.48 -7.31 -7.53
N ALA A 154 14.18 -8.57 -7.22
CA ALA A 154 14.83 -9.67 -7.87
C ALA A 154 14.66 -9.53 -9.39
N PRO A 155 15.71 -9.76 -10.21
CA PRO A 155 15.58 -9.71 -11.66
C PRO A 155 14.54 -10.72 -12.11
N THR A 156 13.58 -10.26 -12.91
CA THR A 156 12.55 -11.06 -13.57
C THR A 156 13.14 -11.94 -14.65
#